data_bc27f1653e535b2e94774a2c63489142
#
_entry.id   bc27f1653e535b2e94774a2c63489142
#
_cell.length_a   1.000
_cell.length_b   1.000
_cell.length_c   1.000
_cell.angle_alpha   90.00
_cell.angle_beta   90.00
_cell.angle_gamma   90.00
#
_symmetry.space_group_name_H-M   'P 1'
#
loop_
_entity.id
_entity.type
_entity.pdbx_description
1 polymer ?
#
loop_
_entity_poly.entity_id
_entity_poly.type
_entity_poly.pdbx_seq_one_letter_code
_entity_poly.pdbx_strand_id
1 'polypeptide(L)'
;MRLRLRLAPGQEPADVAASAERLRHAWGVHAVYVSEIKPGVVELRLVGFDVLRKVRMPRRTTADFLKVPVALREDSTACVRDYRAIPHQLTLGATLSGKSMYLRHLVVGLAPQRVALVGIDCKRGVELAPFAPRLSALATDPAQAAELLPVLVQLMEDRYDLIKARQGIAPSTPDEEITSDIWGLPDAERPAPVVLFVDEVAELFLVATRKEEDRRDEMVTQLIRLAQLGRAAGIYLEVCGQRFGAELGKGATMLRAQLTGRVCHRVNDEASAKMALADIAPEAVGAACAIAPERPGLAVVGDTSGGWSRIRTPYLSLSDAAAVCAETAGLVPVVPALDPFRPAMPVQPADQPVPPLPVSD
;
A
#
# COMPACT_ATOMS: atom_id res chain seq x y z
N MET A 1 1.57 -24.15 16.34
CA MET A 1 1.74 -24.28 17.80
C MET A 1 2.57 -23.11 18.30
N ARG A 2 2.32 -22.63 19.53
CA ARG A 2 3.13 -21.56 20.15
C ARG A 2 3.71 -22.07 21.46
N LEU A 3 5.00 -21.83 21.66
CA LEU A 3 5.72 -22.17 22.90
C LEU A 3 6.37 -20.89 23.43
N ARG A 4 6.27 -20.66 24.74
CA ARG A 4 6.95 -19.55 25.39
C ARG A 4 8.09 -20.10 26.21
N LEU A 5 9.29 -19.54 26.00
CA LEU A 5 10.50 -19.90 26.71
C LEU A 5 10.97 -18.70 27.52
N ARG A 6 11.37 -18.97 28.78
CA ARG A 6 12.11 -18.01 29.59
C ARG A 6 13.59 -18.27 29.34
N LEU A 7 14.32 -17.22 28.99
CA LEU A 7 15.76 -17.29 28.78
C LEU A 7 16.48 -17.47 30.13
N ALA A 8 17.52 -18.30 30.15
CA ALA A 8 18.42 -18.41 31.30
C ALA A 8 19.33 -17.16 31.38
N PRO A 9 19.86 -16.84 32.55
CA PRO A 9 20.84 -15.78 32.68
C PRO A 9 22.03 -15.99 31.71
N GLY A 10 22.32 -14.92 30.92
CA GLY A 10 23.37 -14.96 29.90
C GLY A 10 22.93 -15.45 28.52
N GLN A 11 21.64 -15.82 28.34
CA GLN A 11 21.09 -16.14 27.02
C GLN A 11 20.37 -14.91 26.45
N GLU A 12 20.50 -14.73 25.13
CA GLU A 12 19.83 -13.67 24.36
C GLU A 12 18.78 -14.26 23.41
N PRO A 13 17.76 -13.48 22.98
CA PRO A 13 16.82 -13.91 21.95
C PRO A 13 17.49 -14.38 20.67
N ALA A 14 18.63 -13.79 20.31
CA ALA A 14 19.42 -14.14 19.13
C ALA A 14 19.97 -15.58 19.19
N ASP A 15 20.33 -16.10 20.38
CA ASP A 15 20.81 -17.48 20.55
C ASP A 15 19.73 -18.51 20.19
N VAL A 16 18.49 -18.19 20.58
CA VAL A 16 17.34 -19.05 20.27
C VAL A 16 17.00 -18.93 18.78
N ALA A 17 17.06 -17.75 18.20
CA ALA A 17 16.83 -17.52 16.78
C ALA A 17 17.87 -18.25 15.92
N ALA A 18 19.15 -18.23 16.29
CA ALA A 18 20.21 -18.99 15.62
C ALA A 18 19.99 -20.52 15.65
N SER A 19 19.20 -21.01 16.62
CA SER A 19 18.85 -22.43 16.73
C SER A 19 17.57 -22.81 15.95
N ALA A 20 16.84 -21.85 15.35
CA ALA A 20 15.55 -22.07 14.72
C ALA A 20 15.58 -23.16 13.63
N GLU A 21 16.61 -23.19 12.78
CA GLU A 21 16.77 -24.23 11.75
C GLU A 21 17.00 -25.64 12.34
N ARG A 22 17.79 -25.76 13.38
CA ARG A 22 17.98 -27.04 14.07
C ARG A 22 16.68 -27.53 14.71
N LEU A 23 15.93 -26.61 15.33
CA LEU A 23 14.64 -26.92 15.92
C LEU A 23 13.62 -27.32 14.85
N ARG A 24 13.62 -26.66 13.70
CA ARG A 24 12.79 -27.00 12.54
C ARG A 24 12.99 -28.46 12.12
N HIS A 25 14.24 -28.87 11.94
CA HIS A 25 14.58 -30.24 11.58
C HIS A 25 14.25 -31.25 12.69
N ALA A 26 14.60 -30.93 13.94
CA ALA A 26 14.37 -31.83 15.07
C ALA A 26 12.87 -32.09 15.32
N TRP A 27 12.01 -31.11 15.07
CA TRP A 27 10.57 -31.23 15.27
C TRP A 27 9.79 -31.57 14.00
N GLY A 28 10.45 -31.70 12.86
CA GLY A 28 9.80 -32.03 11.58
C GLY A 28 8.76 -31.00 11.13
N VAL A 29 8.96 -29.72 11.48
CA VAL A 29 8.06 -28.64 11.11
C VAL A 29 8.58 -27.87 9.90
N HIS A 30 7.68 -27.15 9.23
CA HIS A 30 8.04 -26.35 8.07
C HIS A 30 8.91 -25.15 8.43
N ALA A 31 8.59 -24.44 9.52
CA ALA A 31 9.35 -23.29 10.00
C ALA A 31 9.20 -23.10 11.51
N VAL A 32 10.21 -22.45 12.12
CA VAL A 32 10.21 -21.99 13.52
C VAL A 32 10.55 -20.52 13.50
N TYR A 33 9.61 -19.66 13.95
CA TYR A 33 9.83 -18.23 14.11
C TYR A 33 10.04 -17.91 15.58
N VAL A 34 11.02 -17.07 15.86
CA VAL A 34 11.36 -16.64 17.23
C VAL A 34 11.09 -15.16 17.34
N SER A 35 10.33 -14.76 18.35
CA SER A 35 10.05 -13.36 18.64
C SER A 35 10.18 -13.09 20.14
N GLU A 36 10.78 -11.98 20.52
CA GLU A 36 10.80 -11.54 21.90
C GLU A 36 9.43 -10.95 22.26
N ILE A 37 8.83 -11.41 23.38
CA ILE A 37 7.55 -10.87 23.89
C ILE A 37 7.83 -9.78 24.93
N LYS A 38 8.84 -9.99 25.76
CA LYS A 38 9.32 -9.06 26.76
C LYS A 38 10.75 -9.48 27.18
N PRO A 39 11.52 -8.61 27.82
CA PRO A 39 12.86 -8.93 28.27
C PRO A 39 12.95 -10.30 28.96
N GLY A 40 13.80 -11.18 28.45
CA GLY A 40 14.03 -12.53 28.95
C GLY A 40 12.93 -13.56 28.62
N VAL A 41 11.96 -13.24 27.74
CA VAL A 41 10.90 -14.19 27.31
C VAL A 41 10.73 -14.15 25.81
N VAL A 42 10.95 -15.29 25.15
CA VAL A 42 10.73 -15.46 23.71
C VAL A 42 9.55 -16.37 23.42
N GLU A 43 8.82 -16.09 22.35
CA GLU A 43 7.82 -16.98 21.78
C GLU A 43 8.41 -17.68 20.54
N LEU A 44 8.33 -19.00 20.55
CA LEU A 44 8.59 -19.85 19.38
C LEU A 44 7.26 -20.17 18.72
N ARG A 45 7.11 -19.77 17.47
CA ARG A 45 5.96 -20.13 16.65
C ARG A 45 6.33 -21.21 15.66
N LEU A 46 5.77 -22.40 15.85
CA LEU A 46 6.00 -23.56 15.00
C LEU A 46 4.91 -23.65 13.94
N VAL A 47 5.32 -23.70 12.69
CA VAL A 47 4.47 -23.79 11.51
C VAL A 47 4.69 -25.15 10.86
N GLY A 48 3.66 -26.01 10.85
CA GLY A 48 3.78 -27.39 10.39
C GLY A 48 3.81 -27.54 8.86
N PHE A 49 3.36 -26.55 8.10
CA PHE A 49 3.33 -26.56 6.64
C PHE A 49 3.45 -25.14 6.06
N ASP A 50 3.79 -25.02 4.78
CA ASP A 50 3.84 -23.71 4.09
C ASP A 50 2.45 -23.08 4.02
N VAL A 51 2.15 -22.17 4.95
CA VAL A 51 0.87 -21.45 5.02
C VAL A 51 0.63 -20.55 3.82
N LEU A 52 1.71 -20.14 3.13
CA LEU A 52 1.62 -19.33 1.93
C LEU A 52 1.32 -20.15 0.67
N ARG A 53 1.28 -21.49 0.77
CA ARG A 53 0.85 -22.34 -0.36
C ARG A 53 -0.64 -22.21 -0.65
N LYS A 54 -1.48 -22.13 0.39
CA LYS A 54 -2.94 -21.92 0.29
C LYS A 54 -3.36 -20.93 1.37
N VAL A 55 -3.49 -19.67 0.99
CA VAL A 55 -3.80 -18.60 1.94
C VAL A 55 -5.22 -18.71 2.46
N ARG A 56 -5.36 -18.69 3.78
CA ARG A 56 -6.64 -18.52 4.49
C ARG A 56 -6.45 -17.41 5.50
N MET A 57 -7.11 -16.28 5.26
CA MET A 57 -7.06 -15.16 6.20
C MET A 57 -7.73 -15.55 7.52
N PRO A 58 -7.22 -15.09 8.67
CA PRO A 58 -7.86 -15.26 9.96
C PRO A 58 -9.28 -14.67 9.93
N ARG A 59 -10.25 -15.38 10.53
CA ARG A 59 -11.68 -14.98 10.53
C ARG A 59 -11.96 -13.67 11.30
N ARG A 60 -11.05 -13.21 12.15
CA ARG A 60 -11.15 -11.98 12.94
C ARG A 60 -9.87 -11.19 12.79
N THR A 61 -9.83 -10.31 11.83
CA THR A 61 -9.01 -9.12 11.86
C THR A 61 -9.98 -7.98 12.12
N THR A 62 -9.92 -7.37 13.30
CA THR A 62 -10.63 -6.11 13.54
C THR A 62 -10.10 -5.11 12.53
N ALA A 63 -10.98 -4.67 11.64
CA ALA A 63 -10.66 -3.59 10.72
C ALA A 63 -10.71 -2.29 11.52
N ASP A 64 -9.58 -1.93 12.13
CA ASP A 64 -9.43 -0.61 12.73
C ASP A 64 -9.39 0.45 11.61
N PHE A 65 -9.72 1.67 11.94
CA PHE A 65 -9.69 2.78 10.99
C PHE A 65 -8.29 2.96 10.39
N LEU A 66 -8.19 3.06 9.07
CA LEU A 66 -6.94 3.11 8.29
C LEU A 66 -6.02 1.89 8.46
N LYS A 67 -6.56 0.75 8.90
CA LYS A 67 -5.84 -0.52 8.93
C LYS A 67 -6.54 -1.56 8.06
N VAL A 68 -5.80 -2.15 7.15
CA VAL A 68 -6.33 -3.11 6.17
C VAL A 68 -5.55 -4.42 6.23
N PRO A 69 -6.18 -5.55 6.60
CA PRO A 69 -5.57 -6.86 6.51
C PRO A 69 -5.51 -7.30 5.03
N VAL A 70 -4.32 -7.23 4.42
CA VAL A 70 -4.15 -7.44 2.96
C VAL A 70 -3.60 -8.80 2.58
N ALA A 71 -2.91 -9.48 3.50
CA ALA A 71 -2.22 -10.72 3.20
C ALA A 71 -2.01 -11.58 4.46
N LEU A 72 -1.59 -12.81 4.25
CA LEU A 72 -1.10 -13.70 5.30
C LEU A 72 0.43 -13.67 5.31
N ARG A 73 1.02 -13.54 6.49
CA ARG A 73 2.48 -13.69 6.69
C ARG A 73 2.86 -15.16 6.79
N GLU A 74 4.10 -15.46 6.49
CA GLU A 74 4.67 -16.81 6.57
C GLU A 74 4.60 -17.42 7.98
N ASP A 75 4.49 -16.59 9.01
CA ASP A 75 4.31 -17.01 10.41
C ASP A 75 2.83 -17.23 10.79
N SER A 76 1.91 -17.23 9.83
CA SER A 76 0.45 -17.37 10.02
C SER A 76 -0.25 -16.16 10.66
N THR A 77 0.41 -14.99 10.75
CA THR A 77 -0.26 -13.75 11.17
C THR A 77 -0.80 -12.99 9.97
N ALA A 78 -1.81 -12.16 10.21
CA ALA A 78 -2.27 -11.23 9.19
C ALA A 78 -1.22 -10.14 8.93
N CYS A 79 -0.93 -9.86 7.66
CA CYS A 79 -0.21 -8.66 7.27
C CYS A 79 -1.24 -7.53 7.18
N VAL A 80 -1.12 -6.56 8.07
CA VAL A 80 -2.01 -5.40 8.13
C VAL A 80 -1.27 -4.19 7.59
N ARG A 81 -1.86 -3.55 6.57
CA ARG A 81 -1.43 -2.25 6.09
C ARG A 81 -1.98 -1.19 7.05
N ASP A 82 -1.12 -0.54 7.81
CA ASP A 82 -1.45 0.54 8.74
C ASP A 82 -0.95 1.87 8.16
N TYR A 83 -1.88 2.72 7.69
CA TYR A 83 -1.57 3.99 7.04
C TYR A 83 -1.03 5.05 8.01
N ARG A 84 -1.39 4.95 9.29
CA ARG A 84 -0.88 5.90 10.28
C ARG A 84 0.55 5.59 10.70
N ALA A 85 0.90 4.31 10.76
CA ALA A 85 2.26 3.85 11.07
C ALA A 85 3.22 4.04 9.88
N ILE A 86 2.78 3.64 8.69
CA ILE A 86 3.56 3.72 7.44
C ILE A 86 2.74 4.49 6.41
N PRO A 87 2.91 5.82 6.27
CA PRO A 87 2.01 6.65 5.47
C PRO A 87 2.09 6.37 3.98
N HIS A 88 3.28 6.11 3.45
CA HIS A 88 3.50 5.97 2.01
C HIS A 88 4.20 4.66 1.71
N GLN A 89 3.70 3.94 0.70
CA GLN A 89 4.20 2.62 0.33
C GLN A 89 4.50 2.51 -1.15
N LEU A 90 5.60 1.84 -1.46
CA LEU A 90 5.96 1.40 -2.80
C LEU A 90 5.66 -0.09 -2.95
N THR A 91 4.92 -0.44 -4.00
CA THR A 91 4.64 -1.82 -4.38
C THR A 91 5.21 -2.10 -5.77
N LEU A 92 6.27 -2.90 -5.85
CA LEU A 92 6.85 -3.33 -7.14
C LEU A 92 6.49 -4.79 -7.46
N GLY A 93 6.37 -5.07 -8.75
CA GLY A 93 6.15 -6.43 -9.23
C GLY A 93 5.94 -6.51 -10.74
N ALA A 94 6.44 -7.58 -11.34
CA ALA A 94 6.26 -7.88 -12.76
C ALA A 94 4.78 -8.13 -13.09
N THR A 95 4.47 -8.16 -14.36
CA THR A 95 3.15 -8.56 -14.86
C THR A 95 2.76 -9.94 -14.32
N LEU A 96 1.49 -10.10 -13.92
CA LEU A 96 0.93 -11.32 -13.32
C LEU A 96 1.56 -11.75 -12.00
N SER A 97 2.33 -10.90 -11.33
CA SER A 97 2.94 -11.21 -10.02
C SER A 97 1.94 -11.15 -8.85
N GLY A 98 0.80 -10.49 -9.02
CA GLY A 98 -0.22 -10.29 -7.99
C GLY A 98 -0.32 -8.87 -7.43
N LYS A 99 0.38 -7.89 -8.03
CA LYS A 99 0.32 -6.47 -7.65
C LYS A 99 -1.11 -5.91 -7.66
N SER A 100 -1.86 -6.09 -8.75
CA SER A 100 -3.27 -5.67 -8.84
C SER A 100 -4.16 -6.34 -7.80
N MET A 101 -3.85 -7.60 -7.44
CA MET A 101 -4.56 -8.31 -6.38
C MET A 101 -4.35 -7.64 -5.01
N TYR A 102 -3.10 -7.26 -4.72
CA TYR A 102 -2.77 -6.52 -3.51
C TYR A 102 -3.50 -5.17 -3.46
N LEU A 103 -3.51 -4.43 -4.56
CA LEU A 103 -4.21 -3.15 -4.69
C LEU A 103 -5.72 -3.30 -4.45
N ARG A 104 -6.37 -4.35 -5.02
CA ARG A 104 -7.79 -4.65 -4.79
C ARG A 104 -8.09 -4.85 -3.31
N HIS A 105 -7.26 -5.59 -2.58
CA HIS A 105 -7.44 -5.78 -1.15
C HIS A 105 -7.34 -4.47 -0.36
N LEU A 106 -6.46 -3.55 -0.76
CA LEU A 106 -6.38 -2.21 -0.15
C LEU A 106 -7.66 -1.42 -0.39
N VAL A 107 -8.14 -1.36 -1.64
CA VAL A 107 -9.37 -0.65 -1.99
C VAL A 107 -10.56 -1.23 -1.23
N VAL A 108 -10.76 -2.54 -1.27
CA VAL A 108 -11.88 -3.24 -0.59
C VAL A 108 -11.82 -3.08 0.92
N GLY A 109 -10.63 -3.11 1.52
CA GLY A 109 -10.47 -2.92 2.96
C GLY A 109 -10.70 -1.48 3.44
N LEU A 110 -10.48 -0.49 2.57
CA LEU A 110 -10.79 0.92 2.84
C LEU A 110 -12.22 1.30 2.45
N ALA A 111 -12.85 0.57 1.54
CA ALA A 111 -14.18 0.88 1.04
C ALA A 111 -15.26 1.06 2.13
N PRO A 112 -15.33 0.26 3.21
CA PRO A 112 -16.29 0.48 4.30
C PRO A 112 -15.90 1.61 5.28
N GLN A 113 -14.79 2.30 5.06
CA GLN A 113 -14.28 3.35 5.94
C GLN A 113 -14.55 4.74 5.34
N ARG A 114 -14.73 5.77 6.17
CA ARG A 114 -14.90 7.16 5.71
C ARG A 114 -13.55 7.76 5.27
N VAL A 115 -13.03 7.27 4.14
CA VAL A 115 -11.75 7.65 3.54
C VAL A 115 -12.01 8.07 2.09
N ALA A 116 -11.43 9.17 1.64
CA ALA A 116 -11.46 9.57 0.24
C ALA A 116 -10.44 8.70 -0.55
N LEU A 117 -10.96 7.84 -1.43
CA LEU A 117 -10.12 7.01 -2.31
C LEU A 117 -9.92 7.75 -3.62
N VAL A 118 -8.67 7.99 -3.97
CA VAL A 118 -8.27 8.72 -5.18
C VAL A 118 -7.40 7.81 -6.04
N GLY A 119 -7.69 7.73 -7.33
CA GLY A 119 -6.97 6.88 -8.27
C GLY A 119 -6.23 7.66 -9.34
N ILE A 120 -5.02 7.23 -9.69
CA ILE A 120 -4.30 7.56 -10.91
C ILE A 120 -3.98 6.24 -11.61
N ASP A 121 -4.68 5.99 -12.73
CA ASP A 121 -4.52 4.78 -13.55
C ASP A 121 -4.36 5.17 -15.03
N CYS A 122 -3.13 5.53 -15.38
CA CYS A 122 -2.78 5.99 -16.73
C CYS A 122 -2.84 4.89 -17.81
N LYS A 123 -3.24 3.67 -17.44
CA LYS A 123 -3.59 2.59 -18.39
C LYS A 123 -5.07 2.62 -18.78
N ARG A 124 -5.62 3.83 -18.99
CA ARG A 124 -7.01 4.05 -19.37
C ARG A 124 -8.02 3.63 -18.27
N GLY A 125 -7.61 3.59 -17.02
CA GLY A 125 -8.48 3.25 -15.90
C GLY A 125 -8.83 1.76 -15.77
N VAL A 126 -8.19 0.86 -16.51
CA VAL A 126 -8.55 -0.57 -16.56
C VAL A 126 -8.54 -1.25 -15.19
N GLU A 127 -7.61 -0.87 -14.32
CA GLU A 127 -7.51 -1.47 -12.98
C GLU A 127 -8.40 -0.76 -11.94
N LEU A 128 -8.57 0.56 -12.01
CA LEU A 128 -9.26 1.34 -10.98
C LEU A 128 -10.69 1.76 -11.35
N ALA A 129 -11.06 1.91 -12.62
CA ALA A 129 -12.42 2.27 -13.03
C ALA A 129 -13.53 1.32 -12.52
N PRO A 130 -13.31 0.01 -12.35
CA PRO A 130 -14.29 -0.87 -11.73
C PRO A 130 -14.69 -0.47 -10.31
N PHE A 131 -13.88 0.32 -9.62
CA PHE A 131 -14.14 0.82 -8.26
C PHE A 131 -14.75 2.22 -8.25
N ALA A 132 -15.11 2.79 -9.40
CA ALA A 132 -15.70 4.12 -9.57
C ALA A 132 -16.80 4.49 -8.55
N PRO A 133 -17.75 3.59 -8.20
CA PRO A 133 -18.78 3.91 -7.20
C PRO A 133 -18.22 4.37 -5.85
N ARG A 134 -17.00 3.94 -5.50
CA ARG A 134 -16.37 4.22 -4.20
C ARG A 134 -15.24 5.25 -4.29
N LEU A 135 -14.79 5.62 -5.48
CA LEU A 135 -13.70 6.60 -5.66
C LEU A 135 -14.22 8.03 -5.50
N SER A 136 -13.46 8.87 -4.82
CA SER A 136 -13.68 10.32 -4.74
C SER A 136 -13.16 11.05 -5.98
N ALA A 137 -12.10 10.51 -6.61
CA ALA A 137 -11.52 11.03 -7.85
C ALA A 137 -10.79 9.93 -8.61
N LEU A 138 -10.71 10.04 -9.94
CA LEU A 138 -9.96 9.15 -10.82
C LEU A 138 -9.39 9.94 -12.01
N ALA A 139 -8.08 9.83 -12.19
CA ALA A 139 -7.38 10.26 -13.40
C ALA A 139 -6.98 9.02 -14.22
N THR A 140 -7.33 8.99 -15.51
CA THR A 140 -7.13 7.83 -16.38
C THR A 140 -6.05 8.03 -17.43
N ASP A 141 -5.43 9.19 -17.45
CA ASP A 141 -4.31 9.54 -18.31
C ASP A 141 -3.39 10.58 -17.61
N PRO A 142 -2.16 10.80 -18.14
CA PRO A 142 -1.22 11.76 -17.55
C PRO A 142 -1.70 13.22 -17.55
N ALA A 143 -2.60 13.61 -18.46
CA ALA A 143 -3.11 14.98 -18.47
C ALA A 143 -4.07 15.21 -17.30
N GLN A 144 -4.99 14.29 -17.07
CA GLN A 144 -5.89 14.32 -15.90
C GLN A 144 -5.10 14.21 -14.59
N ALA A 145 -4.04 13.40 -14.55
CA ALA A 145 -3.17 13.30 -13.37
C ALA A 145 -2.48 14.64 -13.08
N ALA A 146 -2.04 15.36 -14.11
CA ALA A 146 -1.42 16.68 -13.97
C ALA A 146 -2.41 17.77 -13.47
N GLU A 147 -3.70 17.58 -13.71
CA GLU A 147 -4.75 18.46 -13.16
C GLU A 147 -5.14 18.08 -11.73
N LEU A 148 -5.17 16.79 -11.40
CA LEU A 148 -5.57 16.27 -10.09
C LEU A 148 -4.50 16.51 -9.00
N LEU A 149 -3.21 16.30 -9.32
CA LEU A 149 -2.14 16.39 -8.33
C LEU A 149 -2.01 17.77 -7.66
N PRO A 150 -2.09 18.93 -8.39
CA PRO A 150 -2.12 20.25 -7.77
C PRO A 150 -3.28 20.42 -6.78
N VAL A 151 -4.45 19.86 -7.09
CA VAL A 151 -5.62 19.90 -6.21
C VAL A 151 -5.36 19.15 -4.91
N LEU A 152 -4.68 18.00 -4.96
CA LEU A 152 -4.29 17.26 -3.76
C LEU A 152 -3.24 18.01 -2.93
N VAL A 153 -2.31 18.72 -3.58
CA VAL A 153 -1.32 19.56 -2.88
C VAL A 153 -2.03 20.75 -2.22
N GLN A 154 -2.95 21.44 -2.91
CA GLN A 154 -3.73 22.53 -2.32
C GLN A 154 -4.56 22.02 -1.13
N LEU A 155 -5.24 20.88 -1.28
CA LEU A 155 -5.97 20.24 -0.19
C LEU A 155 -5.10 19.95 1.02
N MET A 156 -3.85 19.55 0.80
CA MET A 156 -2.86 19.36 1.86
C MET A 156 -2.53 20.69 2.54
N GLU A 157 -2.28 21.75 1.80
CA GLU A 157 -1.96 23.08 2.31
C GLU A 157 -3.11 23.68 3.13
N ASP A 158 -4.34 23.58 2.64
CA ASP A 158 -5.55 24.00 3.36
C ASP A 158 -5.70 23.28 4.71
N ARG A 159 -5.33 21.99 4.77
CA ARG A 159 -5.35 21.23 6.02
C ARG A 159 -4.26 21.66 6.99
N TYR A 160 -3.09 22.05 6.49
CA TYR A 160 -2.05 22.65 7.33
C TYR A 160 -2.51 23.99 7.92
N ASP A 161 -3.21 24.81 7.15
CA ASP A 161 -3.76 26.07 7.65
C ASP A 161 -4.84 25.83 8.71
N LEU A 162 -5.68 24.80 8.53
CA LEU A 162 -6.64 24.37 9.56
C LEU A 162 -5.92 23.91 10.85
N ILE A 163 -4.87 23.10 10.72
CA ILE A 163 -4.07 22.65 11.88
C ILE A 163 -3.46 23.85 12.60
N LYS A 164 -2.83 24.79 11.89
CA LYS A 164 -2.25 26.01 12.45
C LYS A 164 -3.30 26.87 13.18
N ALA A 165 -4.49 27.04 12.56
CA ALA A 165 -5.57 27.80 13.17
C ALA A 165 -6.09 27.22 14.48
N ARG A 166 -5.92 25.88 14.68
CA ARG A 166 -6.33 25.16 15.89
C ARG A 166 -5.19 24.91 16.89
N GLN A 167 -3.95 25.17 16.48
CA GLN A 167 -2.77 24.86 17.28
C GLN A 167 -2.72 25.65 18.59
N GLY A 168 -3.19 26.92 18.60
CA GLY A 168 -3.45 27.73 19.78
C GLY A 168 -2.29 27.80 20.80
N ILE A 169 -1.04 27.82 20.32
CA ILE A 169 0.14 27.73 21.19
C ILE A 169 0.26 29.00 22.05
N ALA A 170 0.15 28.83 23.37
CA ALA A 170 0.49 29.81 24.38
C ALA A 170 1.58 29.21 25.30
N PRO A 171 2.35 30.02 26.01
CA PRO A 171 3.42 29.53 26.91
C PRO A 171 2.95 28.50 27.99
N SER A 172 1.65 28.44 28.25
CA SER A 172 1.03 27.53 29.23
C SER A 172 0.23 26.40 28.58
N THR A 173 0.23 26.27 27.24
CA THR A 173 -0.53 25.21 26.57
C THR A 173 0.17 23.87 26.84
N PRO A 174 -0.53 22.87 27.43
CA PRO A 174 0.01 21.52 27.61
C PRO A 174 0.35 20.87 26.27
N ASP A 175 1.42 20.08 26.20
CA ASP A 175 1.87 19.43 24.97
C ASP A 175 0.80 18.53 24.33
N GLU A 176 -0.05 17.89 25.14
CA GLU A 176 -1.17 17.05 24.69
C GLU A 176 -2.30 17.83 23.98
N GLU A 177 -2.39 19.15 24.20
CA GLU A 177 -3.37 20.03 23.54
C GLU A 177 -2.82 20.64 22.25
N ILE A 178 -1.52 20.49 21.98
CA ILE A 178 -0.88 20.98 20.76
C ILE A 178 -1.04 19.94 19.66
N THR A 179 -1.88 20.23 18.67
CA THR A 179 -1.97 19.35 17.50
C THR A 179 -0.96 19.71 16.43
N SER A 180 -0.29 18.68 15.87
CA SER A 180 0.63 18.80 14.73
C SER A 180 0.12 18.08 13.48
N ASP A 181 -1.06 17.46 13.56
CA ASP A 181 -1.67 16.72 12.47
C ASP A 181 -3.21 16.73 12.58
N ILE A 182 -3.90 16.22 11.56
CA ILE A 182 -5.37 16.19 11.55
C ILE A 182 -5.97 15.31 12.66
N TRP A 183 -5.20 14.42 13.26
CA TRP A 183 -5.70 13.48 14.29
C TRP A 183 -5.89 14.14 15.64
N GLY A 184 -5.19 15.25 15.89
CA GLY A 184 -5.39 16.10 17.07
C GLY A 184 -6.57 17.07 16.92
N LEU A 185 -7.19 17.19 15.73
CA LEU A 185 -8.37 18.01 15.53
C LEU A 185 -9.62 17.36 16.16
N PRO A 186 -10.60 18.14 16.63
CA PRO A 186 -11.91 17.62 17.04
C PRO A 186 -12.56 16.80 15.93
N ASP A 187 -13.26 15.73 16.30
CA ASP A 187 -13.87 14.79 15.33
C ASP A 187 -14.80 15.47 14.32
N ALA A 188 -15.52 16.50 14.76
CA ALA A 188 -16.45 17.25 13.90
C ALA A 188 -15.73 18.13 12.86
N GLU A 189 -14.49 18.50 13.09
CA GLU A 189 -13.68 19.36 12.23
C GLU A 189 -12.64 18.56 11.42
N ARG A 190 -12.40 17.31 11.84
CA ARG A 190 -11.38 16.46 11.22
C ARG A 190 -11.78 16.13 9.78
N PRO A 191 -10.96 16.56 8.79
CA PRO A 191 -11.23 16.21 7.39
C PRO A 191 -11.06 14.70 7.19
N ALA A 192 -11.84 14.13 6.27
CA ALA A 192 -11.67 12.74 5.88
C ALA A 192 -10.26 12.52 5.30
N PRO A 193 -9.53 11.49 5.73
CA PRO A 193 -8.22 11.19 5.16
C PRO A 193 -8.36 10.80 3.67
N VAL A 194 -7.27 10.97 2.94
CA VAL A 194 -7.16 10.63 1.52
C VAL A 194 -6.15 9.52 1.34
N VAL A 195 -6.48 8.50 0.55
CA VAL A 195 -5.53 7.51 0.05
C VAL A 195 -5.46 7.62 -1.46
N LEU A 196 -4.27 8.02 -1.96
CA LEU A 196 -3.96 8.12 -3.38
C LEU A 196 -3.32 6.82 -3.85
N PHE A 197 -3.97 6.15 -4.80
CA PHE A 197 -3.47 4.98 -5.50
C PHE A 197 -2.90 5.38 -6.85
N VAL A 198 -1.65 5.03 -7.11
CA VAL A 198 -1.00 5.16 -8.42
C VAL A 198 -0.70 3.76 -8.93
N ASP A 199 -1.44 3.27 -9.94
CA ASP A 199 -1.32 1.87 -10.41
C ASP A 199 0.01 1.57 -11.10
N GLU A 200 0.48 2.48 -11.96
CA GLU A 200 1.78 2.34 -12.64
C GLU A 200 2.48 3.69 -12.69
N VAL A 201 3.38 3.89 -11.75
CA VAL A 201 4.09 5.18 -11.62
C VAL A 201 4.96 5.50 -12.84
N ALA A 202 5.47 4.49 -13.55
CA ALA A 202 6.28 4.68 -14.74
C ALA A 202 5.54 5.44 -15.86
N GLU A 203 4.21 5.30 -15.96
CA GLU A 203 3.39 6.01 -16.95
C GLU A 203 3.42 7.54 -16.75
N LEU A 204 3.64 8.01 -15.52
CA LEU A 204 3.77 9.44 -15.22
C LEU A 204 5.14 10.00 -15.65
N PHE A 205 6.12 9.14 -15.89
CA PHE A 205 7.47 9.53 -16.31
C PHE A 205 7.67 9.45 -17.82
N LEU A 206 6.76 8.81 -18.55
CA LEU A 206 6.85 8.70 -20.00
C LEU A 206 6.65 10.05 -20.66
N VAL A 207 7.61 10.47 -21.48
CA VAL A 207 7.59 11.74 -22.20
C VAL A 207 8.09 11.53 -23.63
N ALA A 208 7.43 12.15 -24.59
CA ALA A 208 7.81 12.15 -25.99
C ALA A 208 8.17 13.57 -26.49
N THR A 209 7.73 14.60 -25.78
CA THR A 209 7.92 16.00 -26.16
C THR A 209 8.42 16.82 -24.97
N ARG A 210 9.05 17.97 -25.23
CA ARG A 210 9.52 18.90 -24.20
C ARG A 210 8.38 19.42 -23.30
N LYS A 211 7.20 19.65 -23.86
CA LYS A 211 6.03 20.07 -23.08
C LYS A 211 5.59 18.99 -22.10
N GLU A 212 5.71 17.74 -22.47
CA GLU A 212 5.42 16.61 -21.57
C GLU A 212 6.49 16.44 -20.52
N GLU A 213 7.74 16.86 -20.80
CA GLU A 213 8.82 16.91 -19.80
C GLU A 213 8.50 17.88 -18.66
N ASP A 214 8.11 19.11 -18.98
CA ASP A 214 7.74 20.11 -17.99
C ASP A 214 6.57 19.61 -17.13
N ARG A 215 5.53 19.05 -17.77
CA ARG A 215 4.38 18.45 -17.07
C ARG A 215 4.77 17.28 -16.16
N ARG A 216 5.65 16.40 -16.62
CA ARG A 216 6.20 15.31 -15.80
C ARG A 216 6.91 15.86 -14.56
N ASP A 217 7.80 16.84 -14.74
CA ASP A 217 8.60 17.41 -13.64
C ASP A 217 7.70 18.07 -12.59
N GLU A 218 6.61 18.71 -13.00
CA GLU A 218 5.58 19.24 -12.11
C GLU A 218 4.85 18.13 -11.34
N MET A 219 4.35 17.10 -12.03
CA MET A 219 3.66 15.97 -11.40
C MET A 219 4.55 15.25 -10.37
N VAL A 220 5.81 14.99 -10.73
CA VAL A 220 6.77 14.34 -9.84
C VAL A 220 7.07 15.21 -8.62
N THR A 221 7.21 16.52 -8.81
CA THR A 221 7.40 17.48 -7.71
C THR A 221 6.24 17.47 -6.75
N GLN A 222 5.00 17.43 -7.27
CA GLN A 222 3.77 17.36 -6.45
C GLN A 222 3.67 16.04 -5.68
N LEU A 223 3.98 14.91 -6.33
CA LEU A 223 4.03 13.61 -5.64
C LEU A 223 5.08 13.59 -4.53
N ILE A 224 6.26 14.19 -4.75
CA ILE A 224 7.28 14.33 -3.71
C ILE A 224 6.75 15.17 -2.54
N ARG A 225 6.11 16.33 -2.81
CA ARG A 225 5.52 17.16 -1.75
C ARG A 225 4.46 16.41 -0.95
N LEU A 226 3.55 15.69 -1.61
CA LEU A 226 2.56 14.85 -0.94
C LEU A 226 3.20 13.76 -0.10
N ALA A 227 4.28 13.13 -0.57
CA ALA A 227 4.99 12.10 0.17
C ALA A 227 5.79 12.67 1.36
N GLN A 228 6.27 13.91 1.29
CA GLN A 228 7.02 14.56 2.39
C GLN A 228 6.10 15.11 3.47
N LEU A 229 4.95 15.69 3.09
CA LEU A 229 4.10 16.48 3.96
C LEU A 229 2.71 15.87 4.20
N GLY A 230 2.26 14.94 3.37
CA GLY A 230 0.90 14.42 3.38
C GLY A 230 0.50 13.72 4.69
N ARG A 231 1.43 13.11 5.41
CA ARG A 231 1.14 12.38 6.65
C ARG A 231 0.35 13.22 7.66
N ALA A 232 0.82 14.41 7.98
CA ALA A 232 0.19 15.28 8.97
C ALA A 232 -1.19 15.78 8.49
N ALA A 233 -1.33 15.98 7.17
CA ALA A 233 -2.58 16.34 6.53
C ALA A 233 -3.53 15.15 6.29
N GLY A 234 -3.15 13.92 6.70
CA GLY A 234 -3.93 12.70 6.49
C GLY A 234 -4.04 12.29 5.02
N ILE A 235 -2.99 12.54 4.22
CA ILE A 235 -2.90 12.11 2.82
C ILE A 235 -1.83 11.04 2.71
N TYR A 236 -2.20 9.89 2.19
CA TYR A 236 -1.40 8.67 2.12
C TYR A 236 -1.23 8.21 0.68
N LEU A 237 -0.07 7.65 0.34
CA LEU A 237 0.24 7.22 -1.02
C LEU A 237 0.47 5.71 -1.09
N GLU A 238 -0.18 5.06 -2.04
CA GLU A 238 0.08 3.71 -2.52
C GLU A 238 0.60 3.81 -3.96
N VAL A 239 1.92 3.73 -4.13
CA VAL A 239 2.56 3.88 -5.44
C VAL A 239 2.98 2.52 -5.94
N CYS A 240 2.41 2.11 -7.08
CA CYS A 240 2.69 0.84 -7.70
C CYS A 240 3.51 1.01 -8.99
N GLY A 241 4.29 -0.02 -9.33
CA GLY A 241 5.06 -0.06 -10.55
C GLY A 241 5.69 -1.43 -10.83
N GLN A 242 6.28 -1.57 -12.00
CA GLN A 242 7.11 -2.72 -12.32
C GLN A 242 8.58 -2.45 -11.98
N ARG A 243 9.03 -1.23 -12.23
CA ARG A 243 10.37 -0.71 -11.91
C ARG A 243 10.24 0.72 -11.41
N PHE A 244 11.12 1.12 -10.49
CA PHE A 244 11.14 2.48 -10.00
C PHE A 244 12.56 2.92 -9.64
N GLY A 245 13.37 3.16 -10.65
CA GLY A 245 14.76 3.56 -10.54
C GLY A 245 15.06 4.90 -11.21
N ALA A 246 16.33 5.31 -11.16
CA ALA A 246 16.82 6.57 -11.74
C ALA A 246 16.58 6.66 -13.26
N GLU A 247 16.44 5.52 -13.94
CA GLU A 247 16.14 5.41 -15.37
C GLU A 247 14.79 6.03 -15.78
N LEU A 248 13.86 6.18 -14.83
CA LEU A 248 12.57 6.85 -15.10
C LEU A 248 12.73 8.36 -15.30
N GLY A 249 13.78 8.97 -14.72
CA GLY A 249 14.06 10.38 -14.88
C GLY A 249 14.21 11.17 -13.58
N LYS A 250 14.24 12.48 -13.72
CA LYS A 250 14.45 13.42 -12.60
C LYS A 250 13.36 13.25 -11.52
N GLY A 251 13.81 13.22 -10.26
CA GLY A 251 12.92 13.11 -9.09
C GLY A 251 12.50 11.67 -8.72
N ALA A 252 12.64 10.67 -9.60
CA ALA A 252 12.23 9.29 -9.33
C ALA A 252 12.87 8.72 -8.05
N THR A 253 14.18 8.89 -7.89
CA THR A 253 14.90 8.41 -6.70
C THR A 253 14.47 9.16 -5.44
N MET A 254 14.22 10.48 -5.54
CA MET A 254 13.74 11.28 -4.40
C MET A 254 12.35 10.85 -3.97
N LEU A 255 11.42 10.65 -4.91
CA LEU A 255 10.09 10.15 -4.61
C LEU A 255 10.16 8.76 -3.97
N ARG A 256 10.96 7.83 -4.54
CA ARG A 256 11.16 6.50 -3.98
C ARG A 256 11.66 6.52 -2.53
N ALA A 257 12.56 7.44 -2.18
CA ALA A 257 13.10 7.57 -0.83
C ALA A 257 12.03 7.98 0.20
N GLN A 258 10.96 8.68 -0.21
CA GLN A 258 9.85 9.06 0.67
C GLN A 258 8.85 7.92 0.92
N LEU A 259 8.84 6.90 0.06
CA LEU A 259 7.93 5.76 0.18
C LEU A 259 8.56 4.72 1.12
N THR A 260 8.34 4.87 2.43
CA THR A 260 9.02 4.07 3.48
C THR A 260 8.50 2.64 3.60
N GLY A 261 7.23 2.40 3.30
CA GLY A 261 6.67 1.06 3.18
C GLY A 261 7.10 0.40 1.87
N ARG A 262 7.45 -0.89 1.91
CA ARG A 262 7.92 -1.63 0.74
C ARG A 262 7.19 -2.94 0.59
N VAL A 263 6.69 -3.20 -0.62
CA VAL A 263 6.18 -4.51 -1.04
C VAL A 263 6.82 -4.89 -2.36
N CYS A 264 7.43 -6.05 -2.44
CA CYS A 264 8.03 -6.56 -3.65
C CYS A 264 7.43 -7.91 -3.99
N HIS A 265 6.56 -7.94 -4.99
CA HIS A 265 6.11 -9.18 -5.62
C HIS A 265 7.23 -9.77 -6.48
N ARG A 266 6.96 -10.91 -7.17
CA ARG A 266 7.90 -11.44 -8.15
C ARG A 266 8.34 -10.36 -9.13
N VAL A 267 9.62 -10.25 -9.34
CA VAL A 267 10.27 -9.35 -10.30
C VAL A 267 10.99 -10.14 -11.39
N ASN A 268 11.33 -9.49 -12.48
CA ASN A 268 12.00 -10.13 -13.62
C ASN A 268 13.53 -10.13 -13.44
N ASP A 269 14.06 -9.26 -12.61
CA ASP A 269 15.50 -9.09 -12.40
C ASP A 269 15.81 -8.62 -10.97
N GLU A 270 17.04 -8.89 -10.54
CA GLU A 270 17.52 -8.51 -9.21
C GLU A 270 17.57 -6.98 -9.00
N ALA A 271 17.79 -6.21 -10.06
CA ALA A 271 17.85 -4.75 -9.97
C ALA A 271 16.49 -4.20 -9.51
N SER A 272 15.39 -4.74 -10.05
CA SER A 272 14.02 -4.38 -9.60
C SER A 272 13.76 -4.75 -8.14
N ALA A 273 14.25 -5.90 -7.67
CA ALA A 273 14.17 -6.27 -6.26
C ALA A 273 14.99 -5.33 -5.37
N LYS A 274 16.19 -4.95 -5.81
CA LYS A 274 17.04 -3.98 -5.10
C LYS A 274 16.39 -2.60 -5.02
N MET A 275 15.71 -2.14 -6.08
CA MET A 275 14.97 -0.88 -6.06
C MET A 275 13.87 -0.86 -4.99
N ALA A 276 13.24 -2.00 -4.73
CA ALA A 276 12.21 -2.12 -3.71
C ALA A 276 12.78 -2.30 -2.30
N LEU A 277 13.81 -3.14 -2.11
CA LEU A 277 14.13 -3.75 -0.83
C LEU A 277 15.58 -3.54 -0.36
N ALA A 278 16.47 -2.97 -1.18
CA ALA A 278 17.89 -2.84 -0.81
C ALA A 278 18.10 -1.99 0.46
N ASP A 279 17.22 -0.99 0.69
CA ASP A 279 17.27 -0.14 1.88
C ASP A 279 16.76 -0.84 3.15
N ILE A 280 16.23 -2.07 3.03
CA ILE A 280 15.70 -2.86 4.15
C ILE A 280 16.72 -3.91 4.56
N ALA A 281 16.96 -4.92 3.72
CA ALA A 281 17.91 -5.98 4.00
C ALA A 281 18.30 -6.73 2.71
N PRO A 282 19.57 -7.18 2.56
CA PRO A 282 19.99 -8.01 1.43
C PRO A 282 19.19 -9.32 1.32
N GLU A 283 18.83 -9.92 2.46
CA GLU A 283 18.05 -11.16 2.52
C GLU A 283 16.64 -10.98 1.96
N ALA A 284 16.04 -9.80 2.15
CA ALA A 284 14.74 -9.45 1.57
C ALA A 284 14.81 -9.42 0.04
N VAL A 285 15.89 -8.89 -0.53
CA VAL A 285 16.13 -8.89 -2.00
C VAL A 285 16.21 -10.33 -2.51
N GLY A 286 17.03 -11.18 -1.87
CA GLY A 286 17.14 -12.60 -2.22
C GLY A 286 15.81 -13.34 -2.13
N ALA A 287 15.02 -13.08 -1.09
CA ALA A 287 13.69 -13.67 -0.91
C ALA A 287 12.70 -13.26 -2.02
N ALA A 288 12.76 -12.01 -2.50
CA ALA A 288 11.92 -11.54 -3.60
C ALA A 288 12.33 -12.16 -4.95
N CYS A 289 13.64 -12.27 -5.22
CA CYS A 289 14.17 -12.93 -6.41
C CYS A 289 13.82 -14.42 -6.48
N ALA A 290 13.66 -15.07 -5.32
CA ALA A 290 13.30 -16.49 -5.22
C ALA A 290 11.80 -16.77 -5.42
N ILE A 291 10.95 -15.76 -5.66
CA ILE A 291 9.52 -15.97 -5.90
C ILE A 291 9.30 -16.59 -7.28
N ALA A 292 8.79 -17.82 -7.29
CA ALA A 292 8.50 -18.55 -8.52
C ALA A 292 7.29 -17.96 -9.28
N PRO A 293 7.28 -18.01 -10.63
CA PRO A 293 6.19 -17.49 -11.46
C PRO A 293 4.81 -18.10 -11.15
N GLU A 294 4.79 -19.36 -10.72
CA GLU A 294 3.57 -20.13 -10.40
C GLU A 294 2.94 -19.74 -9.06
N ARG A 295 3.52 -18.77 -8.37
CA ARG A 295 3.06 -18.31 -7.05
C ARG A 295 2.59 -16.86 -7.05
N PRO A 296 1.60 -16.47 -7.86
CA PRO A 296 1.08 -15.10 -7.85
C PRO A 296 0.53 -14.72 -6.47
N GLY A 297 0.66 -13.43 -6.14
CA GLY A 297 0.27 -12.89 -4.84
C GLY A 297 1.30 -13.09 -3.73
N LEU A 298 2.36 -13.91 -3.95
CA LEU A 298 3.49 -13.97 -3.04
C LEU A 298 4.33 -12.69 -3.19
N ALA A 299 4.74 -12.14 -2.06
CA ALA A 299 5.57 -10.94 -2.01
C ALA A 299 6.45 -10.91 -0.75
N VAL A 300 7.41 -10.02 -0.75
CA VAL A 300 8.18 -9.63 0.43
C VAL A 300 7.70 -8.24 0.86
N VAL A 301 7.34 -8.09 2.12
CA VAL A 301 6.97 -6.82 2.74
C VAL A 301 8.01 -6.42 3.77
N GLY A 302 8.32 -5.14 3.84
CA GLY A 302 9.19 -4.57 4.85
C GLY A 302 9.05 -3.05 4.94
N ASP A 303 9.78 -2.47 5.84
CA ASP A 303 9.88 -1.02 6.03
C ASP A 303 11.29 -0.62 6.46
N THR A 304 11.52 0.68 6.60
CA THR A 304 12.82 1.24 6.97
C THR A 304 13.31 0.91 8.38
N SER A 305 12.52 0.18 9.20
CA SER A 305 13.01 -0.37 10.49
C SER A 305 13.91 -1.59 10.31
N GLY A 306 14.05 -2.10 9.07
CA GLY A 306 14.84 -3.29 8.74
C GLY A 306 14.08 -4.61 8.91
N GLY A 307 12.87 -4.58 9.44
CA GLY A 307 12.01 -5.76 9.55
C GLY A 307 11.36 -6.13 8.22
N TRP A 308 11.41 -7.42 7.86
CA TRP A 308 10.75 -7.91 6.65
C TRP A 308 10.15 -9.31 6.86
N SER A 309 9.22 -9.69 6.00
CA SER A 309 8.64 -11.03 5.95
C SER A 309 8.07 -11.36 4.58
N ARG A 310 7.96 -12.66 4.29
CA ARG A 310 7.18 -13.11 3.12
C ARG A 310 5.69 -13.07 3.46
N ILE A 311 4.91 -12.61 2.49
CA ILE A 311 3.46 -12.56 2.58
C ILE A 311 2.84 -13.19 1.34
N ARG A 312 1.58 -13.59 1.43
CA ARG A 312 0.77 -13.88 0.25
C ARG A 312 -0.62 -13.29 0.38
N THR A 313 -1.00 -12.50 -0.62
CA THR A 313 -2.35 -11.96 -0.77
C THR A 313 -3.28 -13.05 -1.28
N PRO A 314 -4.46 -13.27 -0.68
CA PRO A 314 -5.44 -14.21 -1.20
C PRO A 314 -6.02 -13.71 -2.53
N TYR A 315 -6.57 -14.64 -3.32
CA TYR A 315 -7.28 -14.27 -4.53
C TYR A 315 -8.56 -13.49 -4.21
N LEU A 316 -8.77 -12.41 -4.94
CA LEU A 316 -9.99 -11.60 -4.90
C LEU A 316 -10.36 -11.23 -6.34
N SER A 317 -11.54 -11.66 -6.82
CA SER A 317 -11.97 -11.35 -8.17
C SER A 317 -12.23 -9.84 -8.35
N LEU A 318 -12.14 -9.35 -9.57
CA LEU A 318 -12.44 -7.95 -9.86
C LEU A 318 -13.93 -7.66 -9.61
N SER A 319 -14.80 -8.62 -9.94
CA SER A 319 -16.24 -8.49 -9.72
C SER A 319 -16.60 -8.40 -8.23
N ASP A 320 -16.00 -9.26 -7.38
CA ASP A 320 -16.23 -9.18 -5.94
C ASP A 320 -15.75 -7.87 -5.33
N ALA A 321 -14.59 -7.40 -5.78
CA ALA A 321 -14.06 -6.11 -5.34
C ALA A 321 -14.94 -4.93 -5.79
N ALA A 322 -15.43 -4.95 -7.03
CA ALA A 322 -16.35 -3.94 -7.56
C ALA A 322 -17.70 -3.96 -6.82
N ALA A 323 -18.23 -5.15 -6.48
CA ALA A 323 -19.45 -5.29 -5.71
C ALA A 323 -19.33 -4.60 -4.33
N VAL A 324 -18.24 -4.83 -3.59
CA VAL A 324 -17.99 -4.14 -2.31
C VAL A 324 -17.93 -2.62 -2.50
N CYS A 325 -17.31 -2.14 -3.58
CA CYS A 325 -17.26 -0.71 -3.89
C CYS A 325 -18.65 -0.14 -4.20
N ALA A 326 -19.51 -0.88 -4.88
CA ALA A 326 -20.88 -0.47 -5.16
C ALA A 326 -21.73 -0.45 -3.87
N GLU A 327 -21.62 -1.46 -3.00
CA GLU A 327 -22.32 -1.54 -1.72
C GLU A 327 -21.90 -0.40 -0.76
N THR A 328 -20.67 0.07 -0.86
CA THR A 328 -20.11 1.12 0.01
C THR A 328 -20.08 2.51 -0.62
N ALA A 329 -20.71 2.70 -1.78
CA ALA A 329 -20.73 3.97 -2.51
C ALA A 329 -21.25 5.15 -1.67
N GLY A 330 -22.22 4.92 -0.78
CA GLY A 330 -22.76 5.92 0.14
C GLY A 330 -21.76 6.42 1.20
N LEU A 331 -20.61 5.78 1.35
CA LEU A 331 -19.56 6.16 2.31
C LEU A 331 -18.48 7.06 1.69
N VAL A 332 -18.59 7.45 0.43
CA VAL A 332 -17.67 8.42 -0.20
C VAL A 332 -17.77 9.74 0.55
N PRO A 333 -16.68 10.21 1.18
CA PRO A 333 -16.72 11.47 1.89
C PRO A 333 -16.86 12.66 0.93
N VAL A 334 -17.55 13.70 1.37
CA VAL A 334 -17.64 14.95 0.61
C VAL A 334 -16.31 15.68 0.72
N VAL A 335 -15.64 15.85 -0.42
CA VAL A 335 -14.40 16.64 -0.59
C VAL A 335 -14.59 17.49 -1.85
N PRO A 336 -15.12 18.71 -1.75
CA PRO A 336 -15.56 19.50 -2.92
C PRO A 336 -14.46 19.71 -3.97
N ALA A 337 -13.20 19.83 -3.53
CA ALA A 337 -12.06 19.98 -4.43
C ALA A 337 -11.86 18.78 -5.39
N LEU A 338 -12.37 17.59 -5.02
CA LEU A 338 -12.25 16.36 -5.82
C LEU A 338 -13.46 16.12 -6.74
N ASP A 339 -14.56 16.84 -6.57
CA ASP A 339 -15.79 16.64 -7.35
C ASP A 339 -15.59 16.73 -8.88
N PRO A 340 -14.74 17.63 -9.42
CA PRO A 340 -14.46 17.69 -10.86
C PRO A 340 -13.83 16.42 -11.44
N PHE A 341 -13.19 15.61 -10.58
CA PHE A 341 -12.48 14.38 -10.96
C PHE A 341 -13.26 13.11 -10.60
N ARG A 342 -14.52 13.27 -10.16
CA ARG A 342 -15.32 12.12 -9.77
C ARG A 342 -15.62 11.25 -11.00
N PRO A 343 -15.29 9.94 -10.97
CA PRO A 343 -15.51 9.09 -12.12
C PRO A 343 -17.00 8.96 -12.42
N ALA A 344 -17.35 8.91 -13.72
CA ALA A 344 -18.70 8.55 -14.13
C ALA A 344 -19.03 7.15 -13.62
N MET A 345 -20.27 6.96 -13.16
CA MET A 345 -20.73 5.60 -12.79
C MET A 345 -20.64 4.70 -14.01
N PRO A 346 -20.11 3.46 -13.85
CA PRO A 346 -20.08 2.52 -14.95
C PRO A 346 -21.54 2.31 -15.44
N VAL A 347 -21.76 2.65 -16.69
CA VAL A 347 -23.03 2.31 -17.34
C VAL A 347 -23.05 0.79 -17.43
N GLN A 348 -24.00 0.15 -16.75
CA GLN A 348 -24.24 -1.27 -17.00
C GLN A 348 -24.48 -1.41 -18.50
N PRO A 349 -23.78 -2.31 -19.23
CA PRO A 349 -24.12 -2.55 -20.59
C PRO A 349 -25.59 -3.03 -20.59
N ALA A 350 -26.50 -2.14 -20.92
CA ALA A 350 -27.82 -2.53 -21.33
C ALA A 350 -27.61 -3.52 -22.48
N ASP A 351 -28.28 -4.68 -22.46
CA ASP A 351 -28.26 -5.75 -23.46
C ASP A 351 -27.94 -5.23 -24.89
N GLN A 352 -26.69 -4.94 -25.15
CA GLN A 352 -26.22 -4.74 -26.51
C GLN A 352 -25.92 -6.13 -27.05
N PRO A 353 -26.62 -6.57 -28.11
CA PRO A 353 -26.30 -7.82 -28.76
C PRO A 353 -24.83 -7.74 -29.21
N VAL A 354 -24.05 -8.73 -28.76
CA VAL A 354 -22.65 -8.87 -29.19
C VAL A 354 -22.63 -8.86 -30.72
N PRO A 355 -21.91 -7.92 -31.37
CA PRO A 355 -21.80 -7.95 -32.82
C PRO A 355 -21.23 -9.29 -33.27
N PRO A 356 -21.76 -9.93 -34.32
CA PRO A 356 -21.24 -11.21 -34.79
C PRO A 356 -19.77 -11.06 -35.16
N LEU A 357 -18.96 -12.02 -34.72
CA LEU A 357 -17.55 -12.11 -35.12
C LEU A 357 -17.44 -12.10 -36.66
N PRO A 358 -16.50 -11.37 -37.25
CA PRO A 358 -16.29 -11.41 -38.68
C PRO A 358 -15.96 -12.86 -39.09
N VAL A 359 -16.79 -13.41 -39.96
CA VAL A 359 -16.53 -14.71 -40.58
C VAL A 359 -15.36 -14.48 -41.54
N SER A 360 -14.23 -15.12 -41.26
CA SER A 360 -13.10 -15.17 -42.21
C SER A 360 -13.48 -16.07 -43.37
N ASP A 361 -13.57 -15.48 -44.55
CA ASP A 361 -13.60 -16.23 -45.84
C ASP A 361 -12.25 -16.92 -46.07
#